data_976284a256b12a4c3a5497928ea0422e
#
_entry.id   976284a256b12a4c3a5497928ea0422e
#
_cell.length_a   1.000
_cell.length_b   1.000
_cell.length_c   1.000
_cell.angle_alpha   90.00
_cell.angle_beta   90.00
_cell.angle_gamma   90.00
#
_symmetry.space_group_name_H-M   'P 1'
#
loop_
_entity.id
_entity.type
_entity.pdbx_description
1 polymer ?
#
loop_
_entity_poly.entity_id
_entity_poly.type
_entity_poly.pdbx_seq_one_letter_code
_entity_poly.pdbx_strand_id
1 'polypeptide(L)'
;RDCLLSRGLGDVYKRQGGISILGTSGIVEPMSEKALIDSIRVEMSQHAAMGEQYMLVTPGNYGADYLREHMALPFEKNIKCSNYVGETIDMAVDMGVKGILFISHIGKFVKVAAGIINTHSHSADARMEVLCANAIRAGGDLACARSILQCNTTDEALRVLDENHILRETMKEITDRIQFYLDHRSYQQILLGAVIFSNEYGYLGQ
;
A
#
# COMPACT_ATOMS: atom_id res chain seq x y z
N ARG A 1 5.74 8.27 42.02
CA ARG A 1 4.27 8.28 41.76
C ARG A 1 4.03 7.42 40.56
N ASP A 2 3.67 6.18 40.81
CA ASP A 2 3.23 5.27 39.75
C ASP A 2 2.03 5.86 39.05
N CYS A 3 2.16 6.10 37.77
CA CYS A 3 1.03 6.62 36.99
C CYS A 3 -0.09 5.56 37.01
N LEU A 4 -1.24 5.92 37.54
CA LEU A 4 -2.43 5.06 37.60
C LEU A 4 -2.82 4.50 36.22
N LEU A 5 -2.48 5.21 35.14
CA LEU A 5 -2.67 4.79 33.77
C LEU A 5 -1.78 3.59 33.37
N SER A 6 -0.53 3.51 33.89
CA SER A 6 0.34 2.38 33.59
C SER A 6 -0.11 1.09 34.28
N ARG A 7 -0.76 1.20 35.44
CA ARG A 7 -1.37 0.05 36.12
C ARG A 7 -2.60 -0.46 35.36
N GLY A 8 -3.46 0.44 34.88
CA GLY A 8 -4.62 0.07 34.10
C GLY A 8 -4.31 -0.63 32.78
N LEU A 9 -3.27 -0.17 32.08
CA LEU A 9 -2.78 -0.81 30.84
C LEU A 9 -2.13 -2.17 31.13
N GLY A 10 -1.39 -2.30 32.23
CA GLY A 10 -0.82 -3.58 32.67
C GLY A 10 -1.89 -4.62 32.97
N ASP A 11 -2.98 -4.23 33.62
CA ASP A 11 -4.07 -5.14 33.96
C ASP A 11 -4.90 -5.56 32.74
N VAL A 12 -5.08 -4.68 31.78
CA VAL A 12 -5.87 -4.95 30.56
C VAL A 12 -5.12 -5.87 29.58
N TYR A 13 -3.82 -5.64 29.40
CA TYR A 13 -3.04 -6.36 28.38
C TYR A 13 -2.13 -7.46 28.94
N LYS A 14 -1.79 -7.42 30.22
CA LYS A 14 -0.91 -8.41 30.86
C LYS A 14 -1.37 -8.73 32.27
N ARG A 15 -2.41 -9.50 32.43
CA ARG A 15 -2.83 -10.08 33.71
C ARG A 15 -1.78 -10.99 34.38
N GLN A 16 -0.52 -10.88 33.98
CA GLN A 16 0.59 -11.70 34.40
C GLN A 16 1.68 -10.90 35.16
N GLY A 17 1.35 -9.69 35.64
CA GLY A 17 2.23 -8.97 36.56
C GLY A 17 3.53 -8.45 35.93
N GLY A 18 3.44 -7.66 34.88
CA GLY A 18 4.59 -6.99 34.28
C GLY A 18 4.31 -5.51 34.02
N ILE A 19 5.34 -4.66 34.18
CA ILE A 19 5.30 -3.26 33.76
C ILE A 19 5.64 -3.20 32.27
N SER A 20 4.73 -2.65 31.46
CA SER A 20 5.03 -2.35 30.06
C SER A 20 5.71 -0.98 29.98
N ILE A 21 6.98 -0.95 29.56
CA ILE A 21 7.71 0.30 29.32
C ILE A 21 7.34 0.81 27.92
N LEU A 22 6.64 1.94 27.86
CA LEU A 22 6.23 2.60 26.62
C LEU A 22 7.24 3.70 26.23
N GLY A 23 8.47 3.31 25.98
CA GLY A 23 9.53 4.23 25.58
C GLY A 23 10.31 4.84 26.73
N THR A 24 11.35 5.60 26.39
CA THR A 24 12.33 6.19 27.33
C THR A 24 12.12 7.69 27.55
N SER A 25 11.25 8.35 26.77
CA SER A 25 11.08 9.81 26.81
C SER A 25 9.92 10.27 27.71
N GLY A 26 9.06 9.40 28.19
CA GLY A 26 7.86 9.77 28.95
C GLY A 26 6.75 10.45 28.13
N ILE A 27 7.01 10.73 26.87
CA ILE A 27 6.03 11.23 25.90
C ILE A 27 5.53 10.03 25.10
N VAL A 28 4.24 9.73 25.20
CA VAL A 28 3.59 8.69 24.41
C VAL A 28 2.93 9.37 23.22
N GLU A 29 3.51 9.21 22.04
CA GLU A 29 2.84 9.50 20.78
C GLU A 29 2.10 8.24 20.32
N PRO A 30 0.77 8.18 20.48
CA PRO A 30 0.01 7.04 20.02
C PRO A 30 0.10 6.97 18.49
N MET A 31 0.53 5.81 17.97
CA MET A 31 0.66 5.55 16.52
C MET A 31 1.62 6.48 15.78
N SER A 32 2.82 6.71 16.32
CA SER A 32 3.83 7.47 15.58
C SER A 32 4.17 6.76 14.26
N GLU A 33 4.25 7.53 13.18
CA GLU A 33 4.63 7.01 11.86
C GLU A 33 5.95 6.24 11.92
N LYS A 34 6.90 6.74 12.70
CA LYS A 34 8.19 6.09 12.92
C LYS A 34 8.02 4.68 13.51
N ALA A 35 7.18 4.51 14.52
CA ALA A 35 6.95 3.21 15.14
C ALA A 35 6.34 2.19 14.16
N LEU A 36 5.46 2.66 13.26
CA LEU A 36 4.90 1.81 12.20
C LEU A 36 5.97 1.40 11.18
N ILE A 37 6.80 2.34 10.74
CA ILE A 37 7.91 2.08 9.81
C ILE A 37 8.93 1.12 10.46
N ASP A 38 9.28 1.33 11.73
CA ASP A 38 10.19 0.44 12.47
C ASP A 38 9.60 -0.98 12.60
N SER A 39 8.29 -1.11 12.78
CA SER A 39 7.62 -2.42 12.83
C SER A 39 7.70 -3.14 11.48
N ILE A 40 7.49 -2.43 10.37
CA ILE A 40 7.65 -2.97 9.01
C ILE A 40 9.10 -3.43 8.80
N ARG A 41 10.07 -2.62 9.21
CA ARG A 41 11.51 -2.95 9.11
C ARG A 41 11.85 -4.24 9.87
N VAL A 42 11.32 -4.41 11.08
CA VAL A 42 11.54 -5.63 11.88
C VAL A 42 10.96 -6.86 11.17
N GLU A 43 9.73 -6.77 10.68
CA GLU A 43 9.07 -7.86 9.96
C GLU A 43 9.86 -8.24 8.69
N MET A 44 10.22 -7.26 7.86
CA MET A 44 11.05 -7.48 6.67
C MET A 44 12.40 -8.09 6.99
N SER A 45 13.06 -7.64 8.08
CA SER A 45 14.36 -8.19 8.52
C SER A 45 14.24 -9.65 8.94
N GLN A 46 13.13 -10.05 9.58
CA GLN A 46 12.88 -11.45 9.92
C GLN A 46 12.76 -12.32 8.66
N HIS A 47 11.99 -11.88 7.66
CA HIS A 47 11.86 -12.59 6.39
C HIS A 47 13.20 -12.71 5.66
N ALA A 48 13.98 -11.62 5.60
CA ALA A 48 15.32 -11.65 5.01
C ALA A 48 16.27 -12.61 5.75
N ALA A 49 16.24 -12.62 7.10
CA ALA A 49 17.03 -13.55 7.92
C ALA A 49 16.65 -15.02 7.73
N MET A 50 15.38 -15.30 7.37
CA MET A 50 14.92 -16.63 6.98
C MET A 50 15.35 -17.04 5.57
N GLY A 51 16.07 -16.17 4.85
CA GLY A 51 16.57 -16.43 3.49
C GLY A 51 15.57 -16.12 2.38
N GLU A 52 14.49 -15.41 2.69
CA GLU A 52 13.52 -15.00 1.67
C GLU A 52 14.10 -13.88 0.83
N GLN A 53 14.26 -14.16 -0.46
CA GLN A 53 14.83 -13.22 -1.43
C GLN A 53 13.77 -12.37 -2.13
N TYR A 54 12.51 -12.80 -2.11
CA TYR A 54 11.36 -12.10 -2.67
C TYR A 54 10.31 -11.94 -1.60
N MET A 55 9.80 -10.73 -1.45
CA MET A 55 8.82 -10.40 -0.42
C MET A 55 7.45 -10.13 -1.02
N LEU A 56 6.43 -10.64 -0.35
CA LEU A 56 5.04 -10.41 -0.67
C LEU A 56 4.52 -9.30 0.24
N VAL A 57 4.02 -8.20 -0.33
CA VAL A 57 3.69 -7.00 0.45
C VAL A 57 2.29 -6.50 0.13
N THR A 58 1.51 -6.20 1.17
CA THR A 58 0.18 -5.61 1.00
C THR A 58 0.06 -4.27 1.74
N PRO A 59 -0.39 -3.20 1.07
CA PRO A 59 -0.63 -1.89 1.69
C PRO A 59 -1.93 -1.82 2.51
N GLY A 60 -2.38 -2.90 3.10
CA GLY A 60 -3.56 -2.92 3.95
C GLY A 60 -4.33 -4.24 3.93
N ASN A 61 -5.46 -4.28 4.61
CA ASN A 61 -6.22 -5.51 4.81
C ASN A 61 -6.85 -6.03 3.50
N TYR A 62 -7.40 -5.15 2.65
CA TYR A 62 -7.99 -5.55 1.36
C TYR A 62 -7.00 -6.35 0.50
N GLY A 63 -5.72 -5.94 0.45
CA GLY A 63 -4.68 -6.68 -0.28
C GLY A 63 -4.41 -8.05 0.33
N ALA A 64 -4.38 -8.14 1.66
CA ALA A 64 -4.20 -9.41 2.37
C ALA A 64 -5.39 -10.36 2.17
N ASP A 65 -6.62 -9.84 2.19
CA ASP A 65 -7.82 -10.63 1.94
C ASP A 65 -7.86 -11.13 0.48
N TYR A 66 -7.58 -10.26 -0.47
CA TYR A 66 -7.50 -10.62 -1.89
C TYR A 66 -6.43 -11.69 -2.16
N LEU A 67 -5.26 -11.54 -1.56
CA LEU A 67 -4.19 -12.53 -1.65
C LEU A 67 -4.66 -13.91 -1.16
N ARG A 68 -5.32 -13.95 -0.01
CA ARG A 68 -5.80 -15.20 0.60
C ARG A 68 -6.88 -15.88 -0.22
N GLU A 69 -7.77 -15.10 -0.83
CA GLU A 69 -8.98 -15.61 -1.49
C GLU A 69 -8.77 -15.92 -2.98
N HIS A 70 -7.87 -15.20 -3.64
CA HIS A 70 -7.76 -15.22 -5.10
C HIS A 70 -6.38 -15.63 -5.64
N MET A 71 -5.37 -15.77 -4.77
CA MET A 71 -4.01 -16.07 -5.23
C MET A 71 -3.43 -17.32 -4.57
N ALA A 72 -2.80 -18.18 -5.37
CA ALA A 72 -2.08 -19.36 -4.87
C ALA A 72 -0.65 -18.98 -4.39
N LEU A 73 -0.55 -17.95 -3.55
CA LEU A 73 0.71 -17.49 -2.96
C LEU A 73 0.68 -17.69 -1.44
N PRO A 74 1.85 -17.83 -0.78
CA PRO A 74 1.92 -18.09 0.67
C PRO A 74 1.47 -16.86 1.47
N PHE A 75 0.21 -16.83 1.86
CA PHE A 75 -0.38 -15.74 2.65
C PHE A 75 0.35 -15.50 3.97
N GLU A 76 0.88 -16.55 4.60
CA GLU A 76 1.60 -16.49 5.87
C GLU A 76 2.88 -15.65 5.79
N LYS A 77 3.39 -15.43 4.57
CA LYS A 77 4.58 -14.64 4.29
C LYS A 77 4.28 -13.20 3.88
N ASN A 78 3.01 -12.79 3.99
CA ASN A 78 2.59 -11.46 3.61
C ASN A 78 3.00 -10.42 4.64
N ILE A 79 3.74 -9.41 4.22
CA ILE A 79 4.16 -8.26 5.01
C ILE A 79 3.19 -7.10 4.78
N LYS A 80 2.74 -6.47 5.85
CA LYS A 80 1.82 -5.31 5.76
C LYS A 80 2.60 -4.00 5.82
N CYS A 81 2.68 -3.27 4.70
CA CYS A 81 3.40 -1.98 4.65
C CYS A 81 2.53 -0.74 4.92
N SER A 82 1.24 -0.90 5.22
CA SER A 82 0.30 0.22 5.44
C SER A 82 0.30 1.20 4.27
N ASN A 83 0.70 2.45 4.49
CA ASN A 83 0.79 3.50 3.48
C ASN A 83 2.24 3.78 3.03
N TYR A 84 3.23 3.09 3.64
CA TYR A 84 4.66 3.37 3.52
C TYR A 84 5.31 2.55 2.40
N VAL A 85 4.77 2.69 1.18
CA VAL A 85 5.25 1.95 0.00
C VAL A 85 6.71 2.32 -0.31
N GLY A 86 7.04 3.62 -0.25
CA GLY A 86 8.38 4.12 -0.53
C GLY A 86 9.41 3.62 0.46
N GLU A 87 9.13 3.76 1.76
CA GLU A 87 9.99 3.29 2.84
C GLU A 87 10.20 1.78 2.79
N THR A 88 9.17 1.03 2.38
CA THR A 88 9.26 -0.42 2.21
C THR A 88 10.20 -0.80 1.07
N ILE A 89 10.17 -0.08 -0.05
CA ILE A 89 11.11 -0.28 -1.15
C ILE A 89 12.54 0.04 -0.70
N ASP A 90 12.75 1.18 -0.02
CA ASP A 90 14.07 1.58 0.47
C ASP A 90 14.65 0.53 1.42
N MET A 91 13.83 0.03 2.37
CA MET A 91 14.25 -1.04 3.28
C MET A 91 14.62 -2.33 2.55
N ALA A 92 13.88 -2.70 1.51
CA ALA A 92 14.18 -3.88 0.71
C ALA A 92 15.52 -3.76 -0.04
N VAL A 93 15.79 -2.59 -0.59
CA VAL A 93 17.11 -2.27 -1.21
C VAL A 93 18.21 -2.37 -0.17
N ASP A 94 18.05 -1.73 0.99
CA ASP A 94 19.03 -1.75 2.10
C ASP A 94 19.33 -3.17 2.59
N MET A 95 18.32 -4.05 2.61
CA MET A 95 18.46 -5.45 3.04
C MET A 95 19.02 -6.38 1.95
N GLY A 96 19.16 -5.90 0.72
CA GLY A 96 19.67 -6.68 -0.41
C GLY A 96 18.74 -7.81 -0.86
N VAL A 97 17.42 -7.67 -0.67
CA VAL A 97 16.45 -8.64 -1.21
C VAL A 97 16.33 -8.46 -2.72
N LYS A 98 15.96 -9.53 -3.42
CA LYS A 98 15.89 -9.51 -4.90
C LYS A 98 14.65 -8.83 -5.46
N GLY A 99 13.55 -8.80 -4.69
CA GLY A 99 12.36 -8.12 -5.17
C GLY A 99 11.18 -8.12 -4.21
N ILE A 100 10.17 -7.32 -4.59
CA ILE A 100 8.88 -7.21 -3.91
C ILE A 100 7.75 -7.38 -4.93
N LEU A 101 6.74 -8.14 -4.56
CA LEU A 101 5.44 -8.14 -5.21
C LEU A 101 4.42 -7.44 -4.30
N PHE A 102 3.91 -6.30 -4.74
CA PHE A 102 2.81 -5.61 -4.08
C PHE A 102 1.46 -6.15 -4.55
N ILE A 103 0.52 -6.34 -3.61
CA ILE A 103 -0.87 -6.68 -3.92
C ILE A 103 -1.76 -5.63 -3.27
N SER A 104 -2.40 -4.82 -4.09
CA SER A 104 -3.09 -3.63 -3.59
C SER A 104 -4.40 -3.34 -4.29
N HIS A 105 -5.36 -2.89 -3.49
CA HIS A 105 -6.57 -2.28 -4.02
C HIS A 105 -6.24 -0.98 -4.77
N ILE A 106 -6.93 -0.76 -5.90
CA ILE A 106 -6.74 0.43 -6.75
C ILE A 106 -6.86 1.75 -5.97
N GLY A 107 -7.73 1.83 -4.97
CA GLY A 107 -7.94 3.02 -4.15
C GLY A 107 -6.68 3.55 -3.45
N LYS A 108 -5.67 2.69 -3.24
CA LYS A 108 -4.36 3.13 -2.73
C LYS A 108 -3.33 3.27 -3.85
N PHE A 109 -3.21 2.27 -4.71
CA PHE A 109 -2.11 2.19 -5.67
C PHE A 109 -2.28 3.10 -6.89
N VAL A 110 -3.47 3.56 -7.19
CA VAL A 110 -3.65 4.62 -8.21
C VAL A 110 -2.79 5.85 -7.93
N LYS A 111 -2.53 6.19 -6.67
CA LYS A 111 -1.65 7.29 -6.26
C LYS A 111 -0.20 7.06 -6.68
N VAL A 112 0.27 5.82 -6.63
CA VAL A 112 1.62 5.45 -7.07
C VAL A 112 1.82 5.76 -8.55
N ALA A 113 0.79 5.65 -9.39
CA ALA A 113 0.84 6.04 -10.80
C ALA A 113 1.15 7.53 -11.03
N ALA A 114 1.07 8.36 -10.00
CA ALA A 114 1.48 9.77 -10.00
C ALA A 114 2.78 10.02 -9.20
N GLY A 115 3.47 8.97 -8.74
CA GLY A 115 4.68 9.08 -7.92
C GLY A 115 4.39 9.38 -6.44
N ILE A 116 3.13 9.28 -6.01
CA ILE A 116 2.74 9.45 -4.60
C ILE A 116 2.93 8.11 -3.90
N ILE A 117 4.10 7.89 -3.31
CA ILE A 117 4.53 6.62 -2.72
C ILE A 117 4.27 6.49 -1.21
N ASN A 118 3.87 7.57 -0.54
CA ASN A 118 3.14 7.49 0.73
C ASN A 118 1.65 7.62 0.40
N THR A 119 0.92 6.52 0.48
CA THR A 119 -0.48 6.45 0.02
C THR A 119 -1.49 6.96 1.06
N HIS A 120 -1.05 7.53 2.18
CA HIS A 120 -1.93 8.11 3.18
C HIS A 120 -2.66 9.34 2.60
N SER A 121 -3.95 9.47 2.90
CA SER A 121 -4.78 10.59 2.39
C SER A 121 -4.32 11.96 2.91
N HIS A 122 -3.71 11.99 4.09
CA HIS A 122 -3.12 13.22 4.64
C HIS A 122 -1.92 13.73 3.82
N SER A 123 -1.16 12.81 3.19
CA SER A 123 -0.02 13.18 2.34
C SER A 123 -0.49 13.72 1.00
N ALA A 124 -1.42 13.03 0.37
CA ALA A 124 -2.08 13.46 -0.88
C ALA A 124 -3.33 12.61 -1.14
N ASP A 125 -4.33 13.22 -1.74
CA ASP A 125 -5.44 12.52 -2.36
C ASP A 125 -5.67 13.08 -3.76
N ALA A 126 -5.12 12.43 -4.75
CA ALA A 126 -5.21 12.81 -6.15
C ALA A 126 -5.77 11.65 -7.00
N ARG A 127 -6.60 10.79 -6.41
CA ARG A 127 -7.09 9.57 -7.05
C ARG A 127 -7.86 9.86 -8.34
N MET A 128 -8.78 10.83 -8.28
CA MET A 128 -9.62 11.19 -9.43
C MET A 128 -8.81 11.90 -10.51
N GLU A 129 -7.89 12.75 -10.14
CA GLU A 129 -6.97 13.43 -11.07
C GLU A 129 -6.08 12.43 -11.79
N VAL A 130 -5.56 11.43 -11.08
CA VAL A 130 -4.72 10.38 -11.68
C VAL A 130 -5.54 9.50 -12.63
N LEU A 131 -6.73 9.07 -12.22
CA LEU A 131 -7.65 8.32 -13.08
C LEU A 131 -8.04 9.12 -14.31
N CYS A 132 -8.44 10.38 -14.14
CA CYS A 132 -8.79 11.29 -15.21
C CYS A 132 -7.64 11.47 -16.23
N ALA A 133 -6.43 11.76 -15.75
CA ALA A 133 -5.27 11.95 -16.61
C ALA A 133 -4.93 10.70 -17.43
N ASN A 134 -5.06 9.50 -16.83
CA ASN A 134 -4.80 8.25 -17.54
C ASN A 134 -5.96 7.84 -18.45
N ALA A 135 -7.22 8.19 -18.10
CA ALA A 135 -8.35 8.05 -18.99
C ALA A 135 -8.18 8.86 -20.30
N ILE A 136 -7.69 10.11 -20.19
CA ILE A 136 -7.39 10.94 -21.36
C ILE A 136 -6.28 10.29 -22.22
N ARG A 137 -5.22 9.73 -21.62
CA ARG A 137 -4.18 9.00 -22.35
C ARG A 137 -4.73 7.78 -23.07
N ALA A 138 -5.69 7.11 -22.47
CA ALA A 138 -6.38 5.96 -23.04
C ALA A 138 -7.43 6.31 -24.11
N GLY A 139 -7.59 7.59 -24.43
CA GLY A 139 -8.54 8.06 -25.46
C GLY A 139 -9.90 8.54 -24.93
N GLY A 140 -10.03 8.68 -23.60
CA GLY A 140 -11.25 9.25 -22.99
C GLY A 140 -11.46 10.71 -23.40
N ASP A 141 -12.72 11.04 -23.64
CA ASP A 141 -13.11 12.40 -24.02
C ASP A 141 -13.28 13.33 -22.82
N LEU A 142 -13.58 14.59 -23.08
CA LEU A 142 -13.76 15.61 -22.04
C LEU A 142 -14.97 15.32 -21.13
N ALA A 143 -16.02 14.68 -21.65
CA ALA A 143 -17.20 14.33 -20.86
C ALA A 143 -16.87 13.24 -19.86
N CYS A 144 -16.19 12.17 -20.30
CA CYS A 144 -15.66 11.11 -19.44
C CYS A 144 -14.73 11.68 -18.37
N ALA A 145 -13.76 12.53 -18.75
CA ALA A 145 -12.83 13.17 -17.83
C ALA A 145 -13.54 13.97 -16.72
N ARG A 146 -14.55 14.77 -17.08
CA ARG A 146 -15.35 15.52 -16.11
C ARG A 146 -16.16 14.61 -15.19
N SER A 147 -16.72 13.53 -15.70
CA SER A 147 -17.44 12.55 -14.88
C SER A 147 -16.55 11.89 -13.86
N ILE A 148 -15.33 11.49 -14.24
CA ILE A 148 -14.33 10.93 -13.32
C ILE A 148 -14.00 11.91 -12.19
N LEU A 149 -13.76 13.19 -12.49
CA LEU A 149 -13.43 14.20 -11.49
C LEU A 149 -14.57 14.49 -10.50
N GLN A 150 -15.81 14.10 -10.81
CA GLN A 150 -16.96 14.23 -9.89
C GLN A 150 -17.17 12.98 -9.01
N CYS A 151 -16.47 11.89 -9.27
CA CYS A 151 -16.56 10.68 -8.46
C CYS A 151 -15.94 10.86 -7.08
N ASN A 152 -16.52 10.21 -6.07
CA ASN A 152 -16.01 10.20 -4.71
C ASN A 152 -15.12 8.99 -4.43
N THR A 153 -15.36 7.89 -5.14
CA THR A 153 -14.66 6.62 -4.96
C THR A 153 -13.99 6.15 -6.26
N THR A 154 -12.96 5.33 -6.11
CA THR A 154 -12.30 4.71 -7.27
C THR A 154 -13.23 3.75 -8.02
N ASP A 155 -14.14 3.05 -7.33
CA ASP A 155 -15.06 2.12 -7.97
C ASP A 155 -16.11 2.87 -8.81
N GLU A 156 -16.59 4.04 -8.36
CA GLU A 156 -17.42 4.93 -9.20
C GLU A 156 -16.68 5.38 -10.46
N ALA A 157 -15.40 5.75 -10.33
CA ALA A 157 -14.58 6.16 -11.47
C ALA A 157 -14.31 4.98 -12.44
N LEU A 158 -14.07 3.77 -11.91
CA LEU A 158 -13.94 2.56 -12.74
C LEU A 158 -15.23 2.29 -13.53
N ARG A 159 -16.39 2.52 -12.91
CA ARG A 159 -17.69 2.39 -13.61
C ARG A 159 -17.82 3.38 -14.77
N VAL A 160 -17.44 4.64 -14.56
CA VAL A 160 -17.40 5.64 -15.65
C VAL A 160 -16.49 5.19 -16.78
N LEU A 161 -15.32 4.62 -16.47
CA LEU A 161 -14.39 4.10 -17.47
C LEU A 161 -14.96 2.91 -18.24
N ASP A 162 -15.67 2.02 -17.55
CA ASP A 162 -16.30 0.84 -18.15
C ASP A 162 -17.46 1.22 -19.07
N GLU A 163 -18.31 2.14 -18.63
CA GLU A 163 -19.41 2.71 -19.44
C GLU A 163 -18.89 3.41 -20.71
N ASN A 164 -17.69 3.98 -20.67
CA ASN A 164 -17.04 4.60 -21.83
C ASN A 164 -16.15 3.62 -22.62
N HIS A 165 -16.12 2.34 -22.27
CA HIS A 165 -15.36 1.26 -22.92
C HIS A 165 -13.85 1.49 -22.99
N ILE A 166 -13.28 2.21 -22.01
CA ILE A 166 -11.84 2.51 -21.90
C ILE A 166 -11.21 2.01 -20.60
N LEU A 167 -11.93 1.22 -19.81
CA LEU A 167 -11.44 0.71 -18.52
C LEU A 167 -10.11 -0.03 -18.68
N ARG A 168 -10.03 -0.96 -19.61
CA ARG A 168 -8.84 -1.80 -19.82
C ARG A 168 -7.63 -0.97 -20.24
N GLU A 169 -7.79 -0.09 -21.18
CA GLU A 169 -6.74 0.80 -21.69
C GLU A 169 -6.28 1.76 -20.61
N THR A 170 -7.20 2.34 -19.84
CA THR A 170 -6.86 3.22 -18.72
C THR A 170 -6.10 2.47 -17.62
N MET A 171 -6.50 1.25 -17.30
CA MET A 171 -5.80 0.44 -16.31
C MET A 171 -4.41 0.03 -16.77
N LYS A 172 -4.22 -0.21 -18.07
CA LYS A 172 -2.90 -0.44 -18.65
C LYS A 172 -2.00 0.79 -18.46
N GLU A 173 -2.47 1.98 -18.80
CA GLU A 173 -1.71 3.24 -18.56
C GLU A 173 -1.35 3.41 -17.07
N ILE A 174 -2.28 3.10 -16.17
CA ILE A 174 -2.05 3.20 -14.72
C ILE A 174 -1.00 2.19 -14.26
N THR A 175 -1.09 0.92 -14.68
CA THR A 175 -0.13 -0.12 -14.27
C THR A 175 1.26 0.15 -14.82
N ASP A 176 1.39 0.58 -16.07
CA ASP A 176 2.66 0.98 -16.68
C ASP A 176 3.32 2.14 -15.87
N ARG A 177 2.53 3.09 -15.41
CA ARG A 177 3.02 4.20 -14.58
C ARG A 177 3.35 3.79 -13.15
N ILE A 178 2.58 2.88 -12.56
CA ILE A 178 2.92 2.29 -11.25
C ILE A 178 4.29 1.63 -11.35
N GLN A 179 4.50 0.76 -12.34
CA GLN A 179 5.78 0.09 -12.55
C GLN A 179 6.92 1.09 -12.72
N PHE A 180 6.71 2.13 -13.55
CA PHE A 180 7.71 3.18 -13.73
C PHE A 180 8.13 3.83 -12.40
N TYR A 181 7.19 4.21 -11.53
CA TYR A 181 7.52 4.87 -10.28
C TYR A 181 8.09 3.93 -9.21
N LEU A 182 7.70 2.67 -9.20
CA LEU A 182 8.31 1.65 -8.36
C LEU A 182 9.78 1.45 -8.75
N ASP A 183 10.06 1.26 -10.03
CA ASP A 183 11.42 1.09 -10.56
C ASP A 183 12.28 2.34 -10.35
N HIS A 184 11.69 3.53 -10.56
CA HIS A 184 12.37 4.79 -10.29
C HIS A 184 12.77 4.93 -8.82
N ARG A 185 11.90 4.52 -7.86
CA ARG A 185 12.21 4.59 -6.43
C ARG A 185 13.35 3.67 -6.03
N SER A 186 13.38 2.46 -6.56
CA SER A 186 14.44 1.47 -6.26
C SER A 186 15.73 1.70 -7.05
N TYR A 187 15.75 2.68 -7.96
CA TYR A 187 16.84 2.84 -8.97
C TYR A 187 17.10 1.54 -9.75
N GLN A 188 16.06 0.73 -9.95
CA GLN A 188 16.12 -0.59 -10.61
C GLN A 188 17.10 -1.58 -9.94
N GLN A 189 17.37 -1.40 -8.63
CA GLN A 189 18.29 -2.28 -7.90
C GLN A 189 17.66 -3.61 -7.52
N ILE A 190 16.32 -3.66 -7.43
CA ILE A 190 15.55 -4.87 -7.12
C ILE A 190 14.38 -5.02 -8.10
N LEU A 191 13.86 -6.23 -8.24
CA LEU A 191 12.66 -6.47 -9.05
C LEU A 191 11.42 -6.02 -8.29
N LEU A 192 10.62 -5.17 -8.90
CA LEU A 192 9.35 -4.72 -8.34
C LEU A 192 8.19 -5.07 -9.26
N GLY A 193 7.08 -5.46 -8.66
CA GLY A 193 5.84 -5.72 -9.38
C GLY A 193 4.64 -5.36 -8.50
N ALA A 194 3.50 -5.13 -9.14
CA ALA A 194 2.27 -4.83 -8.43
C ALA A 194 1.07 -5.52 -9.09
N VAL A 195 0.27 -6.21 -8.31
CA VAL A 195 -1.05 -6.70 -8.70
C VAL A 195 -2.10 -5.73 -8.18
N ILE A 196 -2.89 -5.17 -9.09
CA ILE A 196 -3.93 -4.18 -8.79
C ILE A 196 -5.30 -4.81 -8.96
N PHE A 197 -6.17 -4.59 -7.98
CA PHE A 197 -7.53 -5.10 -7.99
C PHE A 197 -8.54 -4.08 -7.42
N SER A 198 -9.81 -4.31 -7.68
CA SER A 198 -10.96 -3.68 -7.04
C SER A 198 -11.88 -4.75 -6.48
N ASN A 199 -12.67 -4.42 -5.46
CA ASN A 199 -13.65 -5.37 -4.92
C ASN A 199 -14.81 -5.62 -5.89
N GLU A 200 -15.18 -4.64 -6.73
CA GLU A 200 -16.26 -4.75 -7.69
C GLU A 200 -15.79 -5.39 -9.02
N TYR A 201 -14.58 -5.05 -9.48
CA TYR A 201 -14.07 -5.44 -10.80
C TYR A 201 -13.04 -6.59 -10.74
N GLY A 202 -12.66 -7.04 -9.54
CA GLY A 202 -11.64 -8.08 -9.40
C GLY A 202 -10.27 -7.59 -9.87
N TYR A 203 -9.53 -8.47 -10.58
CA TYR A 203 -8.22 -8.15 -11.14
C TYR A 203 -8.30 -7.05 -12.21
N LEU A 204 -7.47 -6.02 -12.06
CA LEU A 204 -7.42 -4.86 -12.96
C LEU A 204 -6.13 -4.75 -13.77
N GLY A 205 -5.03 -5.37 -13.31
CA GLY A 205 -3.75 -5.31 -14.02
C GLY A 205 -2.53 -5.61 -13.13
N GLN A 206 -1.39 -5.77 -13.80
CA GLN A 206 -0.07 -5.98 -13.18
C GLN A 206 1.03 -5.38 -14.04
#